data_a6b5decce764a735c06e8fff44251b35
#
_entry.id   a6b5decce764a735c06e8fff44251b35
#
_cell.length_a   1.000
_cell.length_b   1.000
_cell.length_c   1.000
_cell.angle_alpha   90.00
_cell.angle_beta   90.00
_cell.angle_gamma   90.00
#
_symmetry.space_group_name_H-M   'P 1'
#
loop_
_entity.id
_entity.type
_entity.pdbx_description
1 polymer ?
#
loop_
_entity_poly.entity_id
_entity_poly.type
_entity_poly.pdbx_seq_one_letter_code
_entity_poly.pdbx_strand_id
1 'polypeptide(L)'
;MQILGGTPSLEGIRRRMNALLPAIFALLFVTACSGDKSASTGDKSAAGDSARVVATSRPSAHDSLSKKDAPPPLGPLKGVEGVTIGGDCPDPGPGAETEILAQASALIPLKVGLTLSHNWRAYDGDYDHECLEQITEVDARSILSKGSCPIGRTHKTTNWVRRICRSDMRDSYVYETGEFPSMPQVIRGTLQFSMSAASFAALKKTGETRHRYIDLVSREIRDVNDIDGILKSEGKGTFNIIVNDQKIEVPTIEATYRDDQKHHLIRMKVLDDEHFPLVLDYYHPGETFFITYTKISYPGEIEEQLKKQKKIDVYGIYFDFASDSIRPESEPILREIGAALASNKDWTLTINGHTDSVGTVAANRELSQKRSEAVKKALVERYKVEPSRLTTNGFGSSQPKEPNDTYVGRARNRRVELIRQ
;
A
#
# COMPACT_ATOMS: atom_id res chain seq x y z
N MET A 1 1.58 -45.42 -38.59
CA MET A 1 2.03 -45.50 -37.18
C MET A 1 1.84 -44.11 -36.59
N GLN A 2 0.66 -43.87 -36.07
CA GLN A 2 0.24 -42.56 -35.50
C GLN A 2 0.61 -42.53 -34.02
N ILE A 3 1.34 -41.52 -33.61
CA ILE A 3 1.61 -41.25 -32.19
C ILE A 3 0.70 -40.09 -31.80
N LEU A 4 -0.35 -40.40 -31.02
CA LEU A 4 -1.22 -39.43 -30.37
C LEU A 4 -0.56 -38.99 -29.05
N GLY A 5 -0.06 -37.79 -29.01
CA GLY A 5 0.37 -37.11 -27.79
C GLY A 5 -0.74 -36.17 -27.30
N GLY A 6 -1.55 -36.63 -26.34
CA GLY A 6 -2.55 -35.80 -25.69
C GLY A 6 -1.93 -34.98 -24.55
N THR A 7 -2.08 -33.68 -24.61
CA THR A 7 -1.77 -32.76 -23.50
C THR A 7 -2.79 -32.98 -22.37
N PRO A 8 -2.38 -33.04 -21.10
CA PRO A 8 -3.33 -33.22 -19.99
C PRO A 8 -4.15 -31.94 -19.79
N SER A 9 -5.46 -32.11 -19.64
CA SER A 9 -6.40 -31.03 -19.40
C SER A 9 -6.20 -30.41 -18.02
N LEU A 10 -6.43 -29.11 -17.92
CA LEU A 10 -6.39 -28.31 -16.68
C LEU A 10 -7.24 -28.90 -15.50
N GLU A 11 -8.28 -29.67 -15.80
CA GLU A 11 -9.07 -30.38 -14.80
C GLU A 11 -8.34 -31.58 -14.15
N GLY A 12 -7.44 -32.23 -14.87
CA GLY A 12 -6.62 -33.33 -14.35
C GLY A 12 -5.60 -32.88 -13.33
N ILE A 13 -5.08 -31.66 -13.48
CA ILE A 13 -4.13 -31.03 -12.56
C ILE A 13 -4.83 -30.58 -11.30
N ARG A 14 -6.03 -30.00 -11.39
CA ARG A 14 -6.86 -29.60 -10.22
C ARG A 14 -7.21 -30.76 -9.30
N ARG A 15 -7.51 -31.94 -9.82
CA ARG A 15 -7.87 -33.10 -8.99
C ARG A 15 -6.69 -33.73 -8.23
N ARG A 16 -5.46 -33.58 -8.73
CA ARG A 16 -4.26 -34.11 -8.03
C ARG A 16 -3.76 -33.18 -6.94
N MET A 17 -3.97 -31.88 -7.05
CA MET A 17 -3.57 -30.91 -6.01
C MET A 17 -4.51 -30.91 -4.79
N ASN A 18 -5.81 -31.17 -4.96
CA ASN A 18 -6.76 -31.22 -3.85
C ASN A 18 -6.63 -32.48 -2.96
N ALA A 19 -5.85 -33.48 -3.35
CA ALA A 19 -5.65 -34.72 -2.59
C ALA A 19 -4.47 -34.67 -1.61
N LEU A 20 -3.59 -33.66 -1.69
CA LEU A 20 -2.37 -33.57 -0.88
C LEU A 20 -2.41 -32.52 0.24
N LEU A 21 -3.44 -31.68 0.30
CA LEU A 21 -3.52 -30.57 1.28
C LEU A 21 -4.13 -30.89 2.67
N PRO A 22 -4.85 -31.97 2.95
CA PRO A 22 -5.37 -32.21 4.31
C PRO A 22 -4.35 -32.68 5.35
N ALA A 23 -3.13 -33.06 4.94
CA ALA A 23 -2.20 -33.75 5.85
C ALA A 23 -1.21 -32.80 6.59
N ILE A 24 -1.10 -31.53 6.20
CA ILE A 24 -0.09 -30.61 6.78
C ILE A 24 -0.68 -29.63 7.80
N PHE A 25 -2.02 -29.47 7.82
CA PHE A 25 -2.68 -28.54 8.75
C PHE A 25 -3.16 -29.15 10.09
N ALA A 26 -2.95 -30.46 10.32
CA ALA A 26 -3.45 -31.14 11.53
C ALA A 26 -2.44 -31.23 12.69
N LEU A 27 -1.23 -30.65 12.58
CA LEU A 27 -0.17 -30.87 13.58
C LEU A 27 0.18 -29.64 14.46
N LEU A 28 -0.60 -28.57 14.45
CA LEU A 28 -0.27 -27.35 15.24
C LEU A 28 -1.40 -26.83 16.15
N PHE A 29 -2.44 -27.63 16.44
CA PHE A 29 -3.52 -27.23 17.38
C PHE A 29 -3.86 -28.32 18.41
N VAL A 30 -2.88 -28.86 19.13
CA VAL A 30 -3.14 -29.60 20.39
C VAL A 30 -2.03 -29.27 21.38
N THR A 31 -2.19 -28.18 22.11
CA THR A 31 -1.72 -28.03 23.50
C THR A 31 -2.23 -26.71 24.05
N ALA A 32 -3.36 -26.73 24.67
CA ALA A 32 -3.74 -25.89 25.83
C ALA A 32 -5.27 -25.95 26.05
N CYS A 33 -5.71 -26.95 26.77
CA CYS A 33 -6.91 -26.90 27.61
C CYS A 33 -6.99 -28.19 28.44
N SER A 34 -6.50 -28.13 29.65
CA SER A 34 -6.95 -29.08 30.70
C SER A 34 -6.79 -28.41 32.06
N GLY A 35 -7.86 -28.47 32.84
CA GLY A 35 -7.93 -28.13 34.28
C GLY A 35 -8.77 -26.89 34.55
N ASP A 36 -9.70 -26.84 35.45
CA ASP A 36 -10.51 -27.84 36.11
C ASP A 36 -11.74 -27.10 36.67
N LYS A 37 -12.82 -27.83 36.87
CA LYS A 37 -14.08 -27.35 37.43
C LYS A 37 -14.00 -27.24 38.95
N SER A 38 -14.52 -26.16 39.53
CA SER A 38 -15.31 -26.33 40.77
C SER A 38 -16.29 -25.17 40.96
N ALA A 39 -17.50 -25.53 41.26
CA ALA A 39 -18.63 -24.70 41.58
C ALA A 39 -18.58 -24.25 43.04
N SER A 40 -19.11 -23.07 43.36
CA SER A 40 -19.97 -22.91 44.52
C SER A 40 -20.74 -21.58 44.49
N THR A 41 -21.97 -21.69 44.78
CA THR A 41 -23.08 -20.84 45.08
C THR A 41 -22.82 -19.79 46.17
N GLY A 42 -23.51 -18.63 46.07
CA GLY A 42 -23.69 -17.77 47.24
C GLY A 42 -24.15 -16.35 46.95
N ASP A 43 -25.34 -16.13 47.29
CA ASP A 43 -26.31 -15.07 47.19
C ASP A 43 -25.97 -13.78 48.01
N LYS A 44 -26.68 -12.68 47.67
CA LYS A 44 -27.12 -11.51 48.46
C LYS A 44 -26.30 -10.19 48.44
N SER A 45 -26.96 -9.26 47.75
CA SER A 45 -27.43 -7.91 48.22
C SER A 45 -26.51 -6.98 48.99
N ALA A 46 -26.34 -5.76 48.53
CA ALA A 46 -26.90 -4.48 49.04
C ALA A 46 -26.05 -3.26 48.67
N ALA A 47 -26.73 -2.30 48.11
CA ALA A 47 -26.68 -0.83 48.32
C ALA A 47 -25.34 -0.06 48.44
N GLY A 48 -25.17 0.90 47.52
CA GLY A 48 -24.86 2.32 47.86
C GLY A 48 -23.40 2.65 48.03
N ASP A 49 -22.80 3.33 47.05
CA ASP A 49 -22.35 4.70 47.28
C ASP A 49 -21.79 5.36 46.01
N SER A 50 -22.14 6.59 45.79
CA SER A 50 -21.68 7.44 44.69
C SER A 50 -20.27 7.91 44.97
N ALA A 51 -19.31 7.47 44.19
CA ALA A 51 -17.98 8.09 44.12
C ALA A 51 -17.72 8.61 42.71
N ARG A 52 -17.75 9.92 42.62
CA ARG A 52 -17.40 10.77 41.49
C ARG A 52 -15.94 10.50 41.07
N VAL A 53 -15.73 9.72 40.03
CA VAL A 53 -14.39 9.54 39.44
C VAL A 53 -14.13 10.68 38.48
N VAL A 54 -13.22 11.56 38.87
CA VAL A 54 -12.61 12.58 38.01
C VAL A 54 -11.77 11.85 36.97
N ALA A 55 -12.21 11.92 35.73
CA ALA A 55 -11.45 11.40 34.60
C ALA A 55 -10.25 12.32 34.34
N THR A 56 -9.08 11.94 34.85
CA THR A 56 -7.82 12.50 34.38
C THR A 56 -7.51 11.89 33.03
N SER A 57 -7.61 12.70 31.98
CA SER A 57 -7.16 12.40 30.64
C SER A 57 -5.66 12.11 30.67
N ARG A 58 -5.28 10.83 30.48
CA ARG A 58 -3.91 10.47 30.14
C ARG A 58 -3.61 10.96 28.73
N PRO A 59 -2.51 11.67 28.48
CA PRO A 59 -2.08 11.98 27.13
C PRO A 59 -1.70 10.67 26.42
N SER A 60 -2.15 10.52 25.17
CA SER A 60 -1.80 9.41 24.30
C SER A 60 -0.27 9.40 24.09
N ALA A 61 0.40 8.34 24.53
CA ALA A 61 1.82 8.12 24.35
C ALA A 61 2.12 7.72 22.89
N HIS A 62 1.99 8.65 21.96
CA HIS A 62 2.33 8.44 20.56
C HIS A 62 3.16 9.57 19.93
N ASP A 63 3.73 10.46 20.75
CA ASP A 63 4.67 11.46 20.24
C ASP A 63 5.90 11.52 21.13
N SER A 64 7.04 11.18 20.52
CA SER A 64 8.42 11.29 21.01
C SER A 64 9.11 9.96 21.31
N LEU A 65 9.39 9.17 20.28
CA LEU A 65 10.60 8.34 20.29
C LEU A 65 11.79 9.28 20.06
N SER A 66 12.44 9.68 21.15
CA SER A 66 13.66 10.46 21.08
C SER A 66 14.74 9.61 20.37
N LYS A 67 15.65 10.26 19.63
CA LYS A 67 16.79 9.61 18.95
C LYS A 67 17.68 8.73 19.87
N LYS A 68 17.43 8.71 21.18
CA LYS A 68 18.19 7.92 22.17
C LYS A 68 17.65 6.51 22.38
N ASP A 69 16.45 6.18 21.90
CA ASP A 69 15.78 4.91 22.20
C ASP A 69 15.70 3.96 20.99
N ALA A 70 16.43 4.25 19.90
CA ALA A 70 16.55 3.32 18.79
C ALA A 70 17.34 2.09 19.26
N PRO A 71 16.79 0.86 19.10
CA PRO A 71 17.53 -0.34 19.44
C PRO A 71 18.84 -0.39 18.63
N PRO A 72 19.94 -0.89 19.19
CA PRO A 72 21.20 -1.00 18.49
C PRO A 72 21.02 -1.82 17.20
N PRO A 73 21.81 -1.54 16.15
CA PRO A 73 21.75 -2.29 14.91
C PRO A 73 21.94 -3.79 15.17
N LEU A 74 21.07 -4.60 14.58
CA LEU A 74 21.07 -6.06 14.79
C LEU A 74 22.18 -6.78 14.00
N GLY A 75 22.96 -6.02 13.22
CA GLY A 75 24.06 -6.54 12.40
C GLY A 75 23.64 -7.00 10.99
N PRO A 76 24.57 -7.54 10.23
CA PRO A 76 24.31 -7.99 8.86
C PRO A 76 23.29 -9.13 8.83
N LEU A 77 22.42 -9.12 7.83
CA LEU A 77 21.48 -10.21 7.60
C LEU A 77 22.25 -11.43 7.06
N LYS A 78 22.12 -12.58 7.71
CA LYS A 78 22.79 -13.81 7.26
C LYS A 78 22.32 -14.17 5.85
N GLY A 79 23.29 -14.39 4.95
CA GLY A 79 23.04 -14.83 3.58
C GLY A 79 22.78 -13.74 2.56
N VAL A 80 22.69 -12.45 2.98
CA VAL A 80 22.51 -11.33 2.03
C VAL A 80 23.63 -10.31 2.22
N GLU A 81 24.56 -10.31 1.30
CA GLU A 81 25.65 -9.33 1.28
C GLU A 81 25.11 -7.91 1.10
N GLY A 82 25.62 -6.96 1.90
CA GLY A 82 25.24 -5.54 1.83
C GLY A 82 23.94 -5.18 2.53
N VAL A 83 23.15 -6.14 3.03
CA VAL A 83 21.93 -5.89 3.78
C VAL A 83 22.17 -5.88 5.29
N THR A 84 21.76 -4.83 5.96
CA THR A 84 21.90 -4.65 7.42
C THR A 84 20.60 -4.21 8.04
N ILE A 85 20.20 -4.89 9.10
CA ILE A 85 19.00 -4.55 9.87
C ILE A 85 19.32 -3.51 10.93
N GLY A 86 18.58 -2.39 10.87
CA GLY A 86 18.73 -1.27 11.81
C GLY A 86 19.89 -0.33 11.48
N GLY A 87 20.15 0.61 12.40
CA GLY A 87 21.14 1.67 12.24
C GLY A 87 20.60 2.90 11.52
N ASP A 88 21.45 3.93 11.45
CA ASP A 88 21.13 5.19 10.78
C ASP A 88 21.48 5.12 9.29
N CYS A 89 20.77 5.88 8.48
CA CYS A 89 21.14 6.09 7.09
C CYS A 89 22.46 6.89 7.02
N PRO A 90 23.38 6.50 6.11
CA PRO A 90 24.65 7.19 5.96
C PRO A 90 24.47 8.63 5.49
N ASP A 91 25.52 9.41 5.64
CA ASP A 91 25.57 10.75 5.05
C ASP A 91 25.38 10.65 3.53
N PRO A 92 24.46 11.41 2.94
CA PRO A 92 24.16 11.32 1.51
C PRO A 92 25.30 11.83 0.62
N GLY A 93 26.24 12.59 1.17
CA GLY A 93 27.31 13.22 0.43
C GLY A 93 26.85 14.44 -0.39
N PRO A 94 27.77 15.03 -1.17
CA PRO A 94 27.45 16.18 -2.01
C PRO A 94 26.45 15.83 -3.12
N GLY A 95 25.54 16.76 -3.41
CA GLY A 95 24.53 16.60 -4.49
C GLY A 95 23.17 16.10 -4.01
N ALA A 96 23.00 15.74 -2.74
CA ALA A 96 21.72 15.25 -2.21
C ALA A 96 20.54 16.23 -2.41
N GLU A 97 20.78 17.54 -2.26
CA GLU A 97 19.74 18.55 -2.50
C GLU A 97 19.28 18.59 -3.96
N THR A 98 20.21 18.47 -4.90
CA THR A 98 19.90 18.40 -6.33
C THR A 98 19.10 17.15 -6.66
N GLU A 99 19.45 16.03 -6.06
CA GLU A 99 18.70 14.75 -6.20
C GLU A 99 17.27 14.89 -5.66
N ILE A 100 17.07 15.50 -4.50
CA ILE A 100 15.74 15.75 -3.92
C ILE A 100 14.89 16.61 -4.85
N LEU A 101 15.47 17.70 -5.40
CA LEU A 101 14.78 18.57 -6.35
C LEU A 101 14.41 17.83 -7.64
N ALA A 102 15.32 17.00 -8.17
CA ALA A 102 15.06 16.19 -9.35
C ALA A 102 13.93 15.18 -9.10
N GLN A 103 13.95 14.49 -7.97
CA GLN A 103 12.90 13.54 -7.59
C GLN A 103 11.54 14.23 -7.32
N ALA A 104 11.55 15.45 -6.81
CA ALA A 104 10.33 16.24 -6.65
C ALA A 104 9.75 16.71 -8.00
N SER A 105 10.56 16.75 -9.06
CA SER A 105 10.18 17.13 -10.43
C SER A 105 9.93 15.92 -11.35
N ALA A 106 10.06 14.70 -10.83
CA ALA A 106 9.78 13.47 -11.56
C ALA A 106 8.34 13.42 -12.08
N LEU A 107 8.07 12.57 -13.05
CA LEU A 107 6.70 12.34 -13.58
C LEU A 107 5.73 11.96 -12.46
N ILE A 108 6.20 11.18 -11.50
CA ILE A 108 5.53 10.91 -10.22
C ILE A 108 6.44 11.46 -9.13
N PRO A 109 6.13 12.62 -8.54
CA PRO A 109 7.03 13.32 -7.64
C PRO A 109 7.21 12.59 -6.32
N LEU A 110 8.45 12.34 -5.92
CA LEU A 110 8.77 11.82 -4.60
C LEU A 110 8.70 12.97 -3.57
N LYS A 111 7.58 13.07 -2.88
CA LYS A 111 7.33 14.11 -1.87
C LYS A 111 6.48 13.59 -0.71
N VAL A 112 6.45 14.36 0.37
CA VAL A 112 5.57 14.07 1.52
C VAL A 112 4.09 14.07 1.09
N GLY A 113 3.37 13.04 1.49
CA GLY A 113 1.96 12.82 1.13
C GLY A 113 1.77 12.01 -0.17
N LEU A 114 2.86 11.70 -0.92
CA LEU A 114 2.77 10.71 -2.00
C LEU A 114 2.25 9.40 -1.42
N THR A 115 1.13 8.92 -1.92
CA THR A 115 0.49 7.66 -1.53
C THR A 115 0.36 6.76 -2.74
N LEU A 116 0.95 5.59 -2.64
CA LEU A 116 0.92 4.53 -3.63
C LEU A 116 -0.14 3.51 -3.19
N SER A 117 -1.17 3.30 -4.00
CA SER A 117 -2.18 2.28 -3.76
C SER A 117 -1.94 1.10 -4.68
N HIS A 118 -1.78 -0.07 -4.11
CA HIS A 118 -1.60 -1.30 -4.85
C HIS A 118 -2.57 -2.37 -4.36
N ASN A 119 -2.85 -3.32 -5.23
CA ASN A 119 -3.55 -4.52 -4.85
C ASN A 119 -2.54 -5.60 -4.53
N TRP A 120 -2.69 -6.17 -3.35
CA TRP A 120 -1.99 -7.39 -2.96
C TRP A 120 -2.93 -8.58 -3.15
N ARG A 121 -2.49 -9.58 -3.89
CA ARG A 121 -3.27 -10.78 -4.14
C ARG A 121 -2.53 -12.00 -3.61
N ALA A 122 -3.13 -12.68 -2.63
CA ALA A 122 -2.68 -13.99 -2.21
C ALA A 122 -3.16 -15.09 -3.18
N TYR A 123 -2.51 -16.25 -3.13
CA TYR A 123 -2.77 -17.39 -4.02
C TYR A 123 -4.21 -17.92 -3.99
N ASP A 124 -4.88 -17.85 -2.86
CA ASP A 124 -6.26 -18.32 -2.70
C ASP A 124 -7.31 -17.44 -3.39
N GLY A 125 -6.87 -16.36 -4.03
CA GLY A 125 -7.64 -15.62 -5.04
C GLY A 125 -8.80 -14.79 -4.53
N ASP A 126 -9.15 -14.87 -3.25
CA ASP A 126 -10.41 -14.34 -2.74
C ASP A 126 -10.31 -12.94 -2.10
N TYR A 127 -9.11 -12.32 -2.05
CA TYR A 127 -8.95 -11.06 -1.32
C TYR A 127 -8.46 -9.94 -2.23
N ASP A 128 -9.36 -9.04 -2.58
CA ASP A 128 -9.07 -7.78 -3.28
C ASP A 128 -8.74 -6.70 -2.24
N HIS A 129 -7.55 -6.81 -1.64
CA HIS A 129 -7.10 -5.86 -0.63
C HIS A 129 -6.39 -4.68 -1.26
N GLU A 130 -6.85 -3.49 -0.95
CA GLU A 130 -6.15 -2.25 -1.30
C GLU A 130 -5.15 -1.90 -0.20
N CYS A 131 -3.88 -2.13 -0.48
CA CYS A 131 -2.76 -1.76 0.37
C CYS A 131 -2.26 -0.36 0.00
N LEU A 132 -1.80 0.37 0.97
CA LEU A 132 -1.30 1.73 0.81
C LEU A 132 0.12 1.84 1.33
N GLU A 133 0.95 2.60 0.61
CA GLU A 133 2.26 3.04 1.04
C GLU A 133 2.34 4.55 0.91
N GLN A 134 2.50 5.28 2.02
CA GLN A 134 2.54 6.74 2.04
C GLN A 134 3.89 7.25 2.48
N ILE A 135 4.46 8.15 1.71
CA ILE A 135 5.67 8.88 2.07
C ILE A 135 5.32 9.96 3.09
N THR A 136 5.87 9.88 4.29
CA THR A 136 5.57 10.80 5.40
C THR A 136 6.72 11.75 5.74
N GLU A 137 7.96 11.39 5.38
CA GLU A 137 9.12 12.26 5.52
C GLU A 137 10.02 12.11 4.28
N VAL A 138 10.63 13.21 3.87
CA VAL A 138 11.65 13.26 2.81
C VAL A 138 12.74 14.20 3.28
N ASP A 139 13.94 13.67 3.48
CA ASP A 139 15.11 14.46 3.86
C ASP A 139 16.35 14.06 3.04
N ALA A 140 17.48 14.69 3.34
CA ALA A 140 18.72 14.46 2.61
C ALA A 140 19.27 13.04 2.76
N ARG A 141 18.97 12.34 3.86
CA ARG A 141 19.51 11.01 4.16
C ARG A 141 18.57 9.87 3.81
N SER A 142 17.25 10.15 3.87
CA SER A 142 16.25 9.09 3.81
C SER A 142 14.88 9.58 3.36
N ILE A 143 14.04 8.63 3.06
CA ILE A 143 12.58 8.79 3.05
C ILE A 143 11.97 7.91 4.13
N LEU A 144 10.88 8.35 4.74
CA LEU A 144 10.07 7.53 5.63
C LEU A 144 8.74 7.25 4.96
N SER A 145 8.41 5.98 4.84
CA SER A 145 7.11 5.52 4.39
C SER A 145 6.34 4.86 5.52
N LYS A 146 5.02 4.92 5.44
CA LYS A 146 4.08 4.18 6.27
C LYS A 146 3.18 3.38 5.38
N GLY A 147 3.18 2.08 5.57
CA GLY A 147 2.33 1.17 4.85
C GLY A 147 1.17 0.67 5.69
N SER A 148 0.07 0.33 5.03
CA SER A 148 -1.10 -0.25 5.65
C SER A 148 -1.86 -1.15 4.67
N CYS A 149 -2.21 -2.36 5.13
CA CYS A 149 -2.90 -3.35 4.32
C CYS A 149 -3.92 -4.12 5.16
N PRO A 150 -5.15 -4.30 4.71
CA PRO A 150 -6.08 -5.26 5.31
C PRO A 150 -5.58 -6.67 5.01
N ILE A 151 -5.34 -7.50 6.03
CA ILE A 151 -4.80 -8.85 5.85
C ILE A 151 -5.80 -9.91 6.29
N GLY A 152 -5.87 -11.00 5.51
CA GLY A 152 -6.65 -12.19 5.80
C GLY A 152 -8.16 -11.99 5.82
N ARG A 153 -8.88 -13.05 6.19
CA ARG A 153 -10.37 -13.06 6.18
C ARG A 153 -11.02 -12.09 7.16
N THR A 154 -10.29 -11.62 8.14
CA THR A 154 -10.80 -10.65 9.13
C THR A 154 -10.70 -9.21 8.64
N HIS A 155 -10.02 -8.96 7.52
CA HIS A 155 -9.75 -7.63 6.96
C HIS A 155 -9.16 -6.63 7.98
N LYS A 156 -8.48 -7.16 9.02
CA LYS A 156 -7.82 -6.31 10.00
C LYS A 156 -6.64 -5.62 9.35
N THR A 157 -6.63 -4.30 9.42
CA THR A 157 -5.53 -3.50 8.87
C THR A 157 -4.25 -3.74 9.66
N THR A 158 -3.21 -4.11 8.96
CA THR A 158 -1.83 -4.21 9.45
C THR A 158 -1.07 -2.99 8.98
N ASN A 159 -0.25 -2.41 9.85
CA ASN A 159 0.52 -1.21 9.55
C ASN A 159 2.01 -1.48 9.76
N TRP A 160 2.84 -0.87 8.92
CA TRP A 160 4.30 -0.91 9.05
C TRP A 160 4.90 0.47 8.79
N VAL A 161 6.15 0.64 9.17
CA VAL A 161 6.93 1.85 8.94
C VAL A 161 8.27 1.45 8.35
N ARG A 162 8.69 2.12 7.29
CA ARG A 162 9.95 1.86 6.58
C ARG A 162 10.72 3.14 6.36
N ARG A 163 11.99 3.11 6.71
CA ARG A 163 12.94 4.17 6.35
C ARG A 163 13.90 3.63 5.31
N ILE A 164 13.86 4.20 4.12
CA ILE A 164 14.71 3.85 2.98
C ILE A 164 15.81 4.90 2.88
N CYS A 165 17.06 4.43 2.88
CA CYS A 165 18.20 5.34 2.79
C CYS A 165 18.39 5.83 1.34
N ARG A 166 18.83 7.08 1.17
CA ARG A 166 19.13 7.64 -0.14
C ARG A 166 20.28 6.89 -0.85
N SER A 167 21.26 6.40 -0.09
CA SER A 167 22.30 5.51 -0.63
C SER A 167 21.70 4.27 -1.30
N ASP A 168 20.68 3.66 -0.68
CA ASP A 168 20.06 2.47 -1.21
C ASP A 168 19.23 2.78 -2.47
N MET A 169 18.57 3.94 -2.51
CA MET A 169 17.90 4.43 -3.73
C MET A 169 18.86 4.68 -4.89
N ARG A 170 20.13 5.00 -4.62
CA ARG A 170 21.15 5.15 -5.65
C ARG A 170 21.70 3.81 -6.14
N ASP A 171 22.04 2.92 -5.23
CA ASP A 171 22.99 1.82 -5.52
C ASP A 171 22.47 0.41 -5.23
N SER A 172 21.37 0.24 -4.48
CA SER A 172 20.89 -1.10 -4.14
C SER A 172 20.37 -1.86 -5.36
N TYR A 173 20.65 -3.16 -5.39
CA TYR A 173 20.03 -4.10 -6.32
C TYR A 173 19.09 -5.10 -5.62
N VAL A 174 18.85 -4.91 -4.31
CA VAL A 174 18.02 -5.81 -3.50
C VAL A 174 16.62 -5.20 -3.33
N TYR A 175 15.62 -5.93 -3.77
CA TYR A 175 14.21 -5.61 -3.59
C TYR A 175 13.61 -6.49 -2.49
N GLU A 176 12.91 -5.89 -1.54
CA GLU A 176 12.31 -6.60 -0.43
C GLU A 176 10.81 -6.34 -0.31
N THR A 177 10.07 -7.31 0.23
CA THR A 177 8.62 -7.24 0.40
C THR A 177 8.17 -7.58 1.83
N GLY A 178 8.91 -7.12 2.83
CA GLY A 178 8.49 -7.30 4.22
C GLY A 178 7.40 -6.30 4.65
N GLU A 179 6.15 -6.71 4.70
CA GLU A 179 4.98 -5.86 5.01
C GLU A 179 4.35 -6.21 6.37
N PHE A 180 5.15 -6.32 7.43
CA PHE A 180 4.65 -6.71 8.75
C PHE A 180 5.03 -5.71 9.85
N PRO A 181 4.17 -5.51 10.86
CA PRO A 181 4.43 -4.57 11.96
C PRO A 181 5.67 -4.88 12.78
N SER A 182 6.08 -6.15 12.79
CA SER A 182 7.27 -6.63 13.51
C SER A 182 8.58 -6.35 12.79
N MET A 183 8.53 -5.86 11.54
CA MET A 183 9.73 -5.59 10.77
C MET A 183 10.47 -4.37 11.28
N PRO A 184 11.79 -4.36 11.26
CA PRO A 184 12.60 -3.20 11.58
C PRO A 184 12.26 -2.01 10.66
N GLN A 185 12.27 -0.80 11.21
CA GLN A 185 12.02 0.41 10.41
C GLN A 185 13.10 0.65 9.35
N VAL A 186 14.33 0.27 9.62
CA VAL A 186 15.47 0.44 8.73
C VAL A 186 16.01 -0.93 8.35
N ILE A 187 16.02 -1.20 7.04
CA ILE A 187 16.73 -2.32 6.43
C ILE A 187 17.59 -1.73 5.33
N ARG A 188 18.87 -1.56 5.63
CA ARG A 188 19.83 -0.95 4.72
C ARG A 188 20.20 -1.91 3.61
N GLY A 189 20.46 -1.37 2.44
CA GLY A 189 20.79 -2.13 1.25
C GLY A 189 19.58 -2.70 0.52
N THR A 190 18.35 -2.28 0.87
CA THR A 190 17.11 -2.76 0.24
C THR A 190 16.22 -1.63 -0.26
N LEU A 191 15.35 -1.97 -1.20
CA LEU A 191 14.29 -1.11 -1.75
C LEU A 191 12.95 -1.86 -1.75
N GLN A 192 11.84 -1.13 -1.70
CA GLN A 192 10.49 -1.71 -1.70
C GLN A 192 9.68 -1.39 -2.97
N PHE A 193 9.58 -0.12 -3.32
CA PHE A 193 8.66 0.34 -4.38
C PHE A 193 9.36 0.99 -5.57
N SER A 194 10.69 1.07 -5.56
CA SER A 194 11.46 1.62 -6.67
C SER A 194 12.67 0.78 -7.00
N MET A 195 13.17 0.89 -8.21
CA MET A 195 14.48 0.42 -8.58
C MET A 195 15.51 1.49 -8.20
N SER A 196 16.77 1.12 -7.91
CA SER A 196 17.81 2.11 -7.70
C SER A 196 18.20 2.82 -8.99
N ALA A 197 18.72 4.04 -8.87
CA ALA A 197 19.19 4.80 -10.02
C ALA A 197 20.27 4.05 -10.81
N ALA A 198 21.23 3.39 -10.12
CA ALA A 198 22.28 2.60 -10.74
C ALA A 198 21.73 1.39 -11.50
N SER A 199 20.83 0.61 -10.90
CA SER A 199 20.21 -0.54 -11.54
C SER A 199 19.37 -0.13 -12.74
N PHE A 200 18.62 0.95 -12.64
CA PHE A 200 17.79 1.48 -13.74
C PHE A 200 18.66 1.99 -14.91
N ALA A 201 19.72 2.75 -14.60
CA ALA A 201 20.66 3.21 -15.62
C ALA A 201 21.37 2.05 -16.34
N ALA A 202 21.78 1.00 -15.60
CA ALA A 202 22.35 -0.21 -16.19
C ALA A 202 21.34 -0.89 -17.11
N LEU A 203 20.10 -1.09 -16.66
CA LEU A 203 19.04 -1.72 -17.45
C LEU A 203 18.76 -0.95 -18.75
N LYS A 204 18.74 0.38 -18.71
CA LYS A 204 18.58 1.22 -19.92
C LYS A 204 19.79 1.19 -20.85
N LYS A 205 21.02 1.17 -20.31
CA LYS A 205 22.25 1.29 -21.09
C LYS A 205 22.70 -0.05 -21.69
N THR A 206 22.65 -1.13 -20.91
CA THR A 206 23.20 -2.43 -21.29
C THR A 206 22.11 -3.49 -21.56
N GLY A 207 20.87 -3.19 -21.22
CA GLY A 207 19.76 -4.14 -21.27
C GLY A 207 19.72 -5.12 -20.10
N GLU A 208 20.67 -5.02 -19.15
CA GLU A 208 20.78 -5.96 -18.04
C GLU A 208 21.14 -5.25 -16.73
N THR A 209 20.66 -5.77 -15.59
CA THR A 209 21.09 -5.34 -14.25
C THR A 209 21.01 -6.51 -13.27
N ARG A 210 21.84 -6.49 -12.23
CA ARG A 210 21.69 -7.44 -11.12
C ARG A 210 20.40 -7.13 -10.38
N HIS A 211 19.69 -8.16 -9.98
CA HIS A 211 18.49 -8.06 -9.18
C HIS A 211 18.46 -9.19 -8.17
N ARG A 212 18.18 -8.85 -6.92
CA ARG A 212 17.93 -9.81 -5.86
C ARG A 212 16.59 -9.52 -5.22
N TYR A 213 15.75 -10.50 -5.13
CA TYR A 213 14.50 -10.46 -4.39
C TYR A 213 14.66 -11.20 -3.08
N ILE A 214 14.23 -10.58 -1.99
CA ILE A 214 14.17 -11.21 -0.66
C ILE A 214 12.78 -11.01 -0.05
N ASP A 215 12.24 -12.08 0.54
CA ASP A 215 11.04 -12.01 1.36
C ASP A 215 11.46 -12.07 2.83
N LEU A 216 11.23 -10.98 3.55
CA LEU A 216 11.61 -10.87 4.95
C LEU A 216 10.40 -11.16 5.84
N VAL A 217 10.49 -12.20 6.66
CA VAL A 217 9.51 -12.50 7.69
C VAL A 217 10.17 -12.42 9.06
N SER A 218 9.75 -11.46 9.88
CA SER A 218 10.20 -11.34 11.27
C SER A 218 11.73 -11.35 11.46
N ARG A 219 12.48 -10.70 10.57
CA ARG A 219 13.96 -10.62 10.56
C ARG A 219 14.67 -11.86 10.00
N GLU A 220 13.98 -12.77 9.40
CA GLU A 220 14.56 -13.93 8.73
C GLU A 220 14.22 -13.89 7.24
N ILE A 221 15.14 -14.33 6.39
CA ILE A 221 14.85 -14.54 4.98
C ILE A 221 14.13 -15.87 4.86
N ARG A 222 13.03 -15.89 4.09
CA ARG A 222 12.46 -17.15 3.63
C ARG A 222 13.32 -17.70 2.51
N ASP A 223 14.08 -18.75 2.78
CA ASP A 223 14.97 -19.38 1.82
C ASP A 223 14.29 -19.84 0.53
N VAL A 224 12.98 -20.07 0.57
CA VAL A 224 12.23 -20.55 -0.61
C VAL A 224 12.07 -19.49 -1.70
N ASN A 225 12.33 -18.22 -1.42
CA ASN A 225 12.00 -17.09 -2.29
C ASN A 225 13.17 -16.15 -2.56
N ASP A 226 14.35 -16.47 -2.05
CA ASP A 226 15.57 -15.70 -2.35
C ASP A 226 15.99 -15.94 -3.81
N ILE A 227 15.84 -14.93 -4.62
CA ILE A 227 16.23 -14.91 -6.03
C ILE A 227 17.36 -13.91 -6.20
N ASP A 228 18.51 -14.36 -6.65
CA ASP A 228 19.65 -13.52 -7.03
C ASP A 228 20.05 -13.84 -8.46
N GLY A 229 20.04 -12.83 -9.32
CA GLY A 229 20.37 -13.06 -10.73
C GLY A 229 20.35 -11.79 -11.58
N ILE A 230 20.25 -11.97 -12.87
CA ILE A 230 20.28 -10.89 -13.86
C ILE A 230 18.88 -10.66 -14.41
N LEU A 231 18.38 -9.46 -14.15
CA LEU A 231 17.17 -8.93 -14.76
C LEU A 231 17.51 -8.40 -16.15
N LYS A 232 16.75 -8.81 -17.18
CA LYS A 232 16.96 -8.41 -18.57
C LYS A 232 15.81 -7.56 -19.06
N SER A 233 16.14 -6.50 -19.78
CA SER A 233 15.15 -5.64 -20.41
C SER A 233 14.47 -6.37 -21.58
N GLU A 234 13.16 -6.32 -21.61
CA GLU A 234 12.33 -6.75 -22.75
C GLU A 234 11.99 -5.55 -23.68
N GLY A 235 12.44 -4.34 -23.30
CA GLY A 235 12.23 -3.12 -24.08
C GLY A 235 11.31 -2.10 -23.40
N LYS A 236 10.84 -1.15 -24.20
CA LYS A 236 9.93 -0.11 -23.76
C LYS A 236 8.48 -0.57 -23.83
N GLY A 237 7.69 -0.19 -22.84
CA GLY A 237 6.26 -0.44 -22.77
C GLY A 237 5.51 0.77 -22.25
N THR A 238 4.25 0.56 -21.92
CA THR A 238 3.40 1.56 -21.27
C THR A 238 2.60 0.92 -20.13
N PHE A 239 2.16 1.76 -19.21
CA PHE A 239 1.34 1.33 -18.09
C PHE A 239 0.23 2.34 -17.81
N ASN A 240 -1.03 1.85 -17.69
CA ASN A 240 -2.18 2.69 -17.38
C ASN A 240 -2.40 2.75 -15.87
N ILE A 241 -2.33 3.94 -15.29
CA ILE A 241 -2.49 4.19 -13.87
C ILE A 241 -3.32 5.46 -13.63
N ILE A 242 -3.94 5.56 -12.44
CA ILE A 242 -4.52 6.81 -11.98
C ILE A 242 -3.45 7.58 -11.21
N VAL A 243 -3.20 8.82 -11.62
CA VAL A 243 -2.37 9.77 -10.87
C VAL A 243 -3.18 11.04 -10.65
N ASN A 244 -3.38 11.41 -9.38
CA ASN A 244 -4.18 12.57 -8.98
C ASN A 244 -5.46 12.70 -9.80
N ASP A 245 -6.31 11.68 -9.73
CA ASP A 245 -7.64 11.65 -10.32
C ASP A 245 -7.68 11.53 -11.87
N GLN A 246 -6.52 11.52 -12.52
CA GLN A 246 -6.42 11.38 -13.96
C GLN A 246 -5.92 9.99 -14.35
N LYS A 247 -6.64 9.36 -15.28
CA LYS A 247 -6.14 8.16 -15.95
C LYS A 247 -5.09 8.59 -16.95
N ILE A 248 -3.84 8.21 -16.68
CA ILE A 248 -2.73 8.48 -17.58
C ILE A 248 -2.06 7.19 -18.01
N GLU A 249 -1.48 7.22 -19.20
CA GLU A 249 -0.56 6.21 -19.68
C GLU A 249 0.86 6.72 -19.46
N VAL A 250 1.66 5.96 -18.70
CA VAL A 250 3.05 6.32 -18.41
C VAL A 250 4.01 5.40 -19.16
N PRO A 251 5.17 5.90 -19.60
CA PRO A 251 6.19 5.07 -20.24
C PRO A 251 6.84 4.15 -19.22
N THR A 252 7.17 2.93 -19.64
CA THR A 252 7.86 1.94 -18.80
C THR A 252 9.03 1.29 -19.53
N ILE A 253 9.97 0.76 -18.74
CA ILE A 253 10.89 -0.29 -19.15
C ILE A 253 10.32 -1.61 -18.59
N GLU A 254 10.10 -2.56 -19.47
CA GLU A 254 9.71 -3.92 -19.09
C GLU A 254 10.96 -4.77 -18.92
N ALA A 255 11.00 -5.60 -17.88
CA ALA A 255 12.14 -6.44 -17.59
C ALA A 255 11.73 -7.80 -17.02
N THR A 256 12.52 -8.81 -17.29
CA THR A 256 12.30 -10.17 -16.81
C THR A 256 13.57 -10.80 -16.24
N TYR A 257 13.38 -11.61 -15.21
CA TYR A 257 14.35 -12.59 -14.75
C TYR A 257 13.74 -13.97 -14.91
N ARG A 258 14.52 -14.90 -15.47
CA ARG A 258 14.11 -16.30 -15.62
C ARG A 258 15.20 -17.22 -15.13
N ASP A 259 14.82 -18.14 -14.26
CA ASP A 259 15.63 -19.29 -13.88
C ASP A 259 14.84 -20.57 -14.21
N ASP A 260 15.20 -21.20 -15.33
CA ASP A 260 14.49 -22.38 -15.81
C ASP A 260 14.74 -23.61 -14.92
N GLN A 261 15.84 -23.65 -14.16
CA GLN A 261 16.15 -24.76 -13.25
C GLN A 261 15.31 -24.72 -11.97
N LYS A 262 15.06 -23.51 -11.47
CA LYS A 262 14.25 -23.26 -10.26
C LYS A 262 12.79 -22.91 -10.58
N HIS A 263 12.43 -22.83 -11.87
CA HIS A 263 11.13 -22.37 -12.34
C HIS A 263 10.74 -20.96 -11.84
N HIS A 264 11.74 -20.14 -11.52
CA HIS A 264 11.51 -18.75 -11.13
C HIS A 264 11.38 -17.86 -12.37
N LEU A 265 10.38 -17.00 -12.35
CA LEU A 265 10.15 -15.98 -13.35
C LEU A 265 9.72 -14.70 -12.63
N ILE A 266 10.52 -13.65 -12.69
CA ILE A 266 10.09 -12.31 -12.29
C ILE A 266 9.75 -11.52 -13.54
N ARG A 267 8.67 -10.79 -13.52
CA ARG A 267 8.36 -9.75 -14.50
C ARG A 267 8.15 -8.43 -13.79
N MET A 268 8.67 -7.36 -14.36
CA MET A 268 8.66 -6.06 -13.75
C MET A 268 8.35 -5.00 -14.82
N LYS A 269 7.50 -4.02 -14.47
CA LYS A 269 7.33 -2.78 -15.23
C LYS A 269 7.80 -1.63 -14.37
N VAL A 270 8.84 -0.97 -14.82
CA VAL A 270 9.46 0.15 -14.12
C VAL A 270 9.15 1.43 -14.87
N LEU A 271 8.69 2.46 -14.17
CA LEU A 271 8.47 3.79 -14.75
C LEU A 271 9.75 4.28 -15.44
N ASP A 272 9.66 4.68 -16.72
CA ASP A 272 10.79 5.21 -17.47
C ASP A 272 11.08 6.68 -17.05
N ASP A 273 11.45 6.84 -15.78
CA ASP A 273 11.87 8.11 -15.18
C ASP A 273 13.14 7.89 -14.36
N GLU A 274 14.23 8.53 -14.78
CA GLU A 274 15.56 8.39 -14.16
C GLU A 274 15.63 8.97 -12.74
N HIS A 275 14.75 9.91 -12.42
CA HIS A 275 14.73 10.56 -11.12
C HIS A 275 14.00 9.73 -10.07
N PHE A 276 12.98 8.99 -10.50
CA PHE A 276 12.24 8.10 -9.60
C PHE A 276 11.70 6.88 -10.36
N PRO A 277 12.53 5.86 -10.60
CA PRO A 277 12.14 4.65 -11.35
C PRO A 277 11.24 3.75 -10.48
N LEU A 278 9.97 4.13 -10.36
CA LEU A 278 8.96 3.44 -9.58
C LEU A 278 8.62 2.09 -10.23
N VAL A 279 8.60 1.01 -9.45
CA VAL A 279 8.17 -0.31 -9.90
C VAL A 279 6.64 -0.35 -9.89
N LEU A 280 6.01 -0.23 -11.05
CA LEU A 280 4.56 -0.13 -11.19
C LEU A 280 3.84 -1.47 -11.18
N ASP A 281 4.52 -2.52 -11.62
CA ASP A 281 4.02 -3.88 -11.64
C ASP A 281 5.17 -4.85 -11.34
N TYR A 282 4.95 -5.73 -10.39
CA TYR A 282 5.91 -6.76 -10.00
C TYR A 282 5.20 -8.10 -9.91
N TYR A 283 5.65 -9.06 -10.67
CA TYR A 283 5.09 -10.40 -10.73
C TYR A 283 6.12 -11.44 -10.37
N HIS A 284 5.80 -12.30 -9.41
CA HIS A 284 6.60 -13.43 -9.00
C HIS A 284 5.75 -14.72 -8.95
N PRO A 285 5.83 -15.61 -9.95
CA PRO A 285 4.93 -16.76 -10.07
C PRO A 285 5.15 -17.87 -9.04
N GLY A 286 6.36 -17.99 -8.48
CA GLY A 286 6.65 -18.99 -7.43
C GLY A 286 5.95 -18.71 -6.11
N GLU A 287 5.56 -17.45 -5.89
CA GLU A 287 4.92 -16.96 -4.66
C GLU A 287 3.46 -16.62 -4.83
N THR A 288 2.93 -16.64 -6.07
CA THR A 288 1.59 -16.10 -6.31
C THR A 288 1.42 -14.66 -5.81
N PHE A 289 2.50 -13.93 -5.80
CA PHE A 289 2.58 -12.57 -5.31
C PHE A 289 2.60 -11.60 -6.48
N PHE A 290 1.67 -10.65 -6.43
CA PHE A 290 1.55 -9.59 -7.41
C PHE A 290 1.46 -8.27 -6.66
N ILE A 291 2.33 -7.33 -7.00
CA ILE A 291 2.14 -5.93 -6.65
C ILE A 291 1.82 -5.21 -7.95
N THR A 292 0.62 -4.70 -8.08
CA THR A 292 0.25 -3.83 -9.19
C THR A 292 -0.28 -2.53 -8.61
N TYR A 293 0.40 -1.43 -8.89
CA TYR A 293 -0.09 -0.13 -8.47
C TYR A 293 -1.30 0.28 -9.31
N THR A 294 -2.35 0.67 -8.65
CA THR A 294 -3.63 1.02 -9.28
C THR A 294 -3.89 2.51 -9.26
N LYS A 295 -3.46 3.18 -8.19
CA LYS A 295 -3.65 4.61 -7.96
C LYS A 295 -2.42 5.21 -7.30
N ILE A 296 -2.09 6.41 -7.67
CA ILE A 296 -1.09 7.24 -7.02
C ILE A 296 -1.73 8.59 -6.74
N SER A 297 -1.62 9.06 -5.50
CA SER A 297 -2.12 10.36 -5.10
C SER A 297 -1.07 11.15 -4.33
N TYR A 298 -1.02 12.44 -4.54
CA TYR A 298 -0.19 13.38 -3.79
C TYR A 298 -0.86 14.75 -3.74
N PRO A 299 -0.64 15.54 -2.66
CA PRO A 299 -1.27 16.83 -2.50
C PRO A 299 -0.70 17.90 -3.45
N GLY A 300 -1.48 18.92 -3.75
CA GLY A 300 -1.05 20.15 -4.45
C GLY A 300 -1.82 20.48 -5.73
N GLU A 301 -2.93 19.78 -6.05
CA GLU A 301 -3.65 19.98 -7.32
C GLU A 301 -5.16 20.19 -7.20
N ILE A 302 -5.79 19.87 -6.06
CA ILE A 302 -7.27 19.86 -5.91
C ILE A 302 -7.87 21.23 -6.16
N GLU A 303 -7.28 22.31 -5.63
CA GLU A 303 -7.81 23.66 -5.81
C GLU A 303 -7.80 24.06 -7.28
N GLU A 304 -6.68 23.82 -7.98
CA GLU A 304 -6.54 24.15 -9.39
C GLU A 304 -7.46 23.30 -10.28
N GLN A 305 -7.59 22.03 -9.97
CA GLN A 305 -8.52 21.14 -10.68
C GLN A 305 -9.97 21.60 -10.50
N LEU A 306 -10.39 21.92 -9.27
CA LEU A 306 -11.74 22.44 -9.00
C LEU A 306 -11.98 23.81 -9.67
N LYS A 307 -10.97 24.67 -9.79
CA LYS A 307 -11.07 25.91 -10.58
C LYS A 307 -11.34 25.65 -12.05
N LYS A 308 -10.64 24.69 -12.62
CA LYS A 308 -10.72 24.39 -14.06
C LYS A 308 -11.95 23.57 -14.44
N GLN A 309 -12.27 22.53 -13.69
CA GLN A 309 -13.21 21.49 -14.10
C GLN A 309 -14.55 21.52 -13.37
N LYS A 310 -14.66 22.25 -12.24
CA LYS A 310 -15.81 22.26 -11.30
C LYS A 310 -16.17 20.88 -10.71
N LYS A 311 -15.80 19.78 -11.35
CA LYS A 311 -16.10 18.40 -10.97
C LYS A 311 -14.83 17.56 -11.09
N ILE A 312 -14.42 16.93 -10.02
CA ILE A 312 -13.24 16.04 -9.99
C ILE A 312 -13.56 14.75 -9.24
N ASP A 313 -12.90 13.65 -9.64
CA ASP A 313 -12.89 12.40 -8.88
C ASP A 313 -11.69 12.42 -7.94
N VAL A 314 -11.86 12.13 -6.67
CA VAL A 314 -10.77 12.10 -5.68
C VAL A 314 -10.53 10.66 -5.24
N TYR A 315 -9.35 10.14 -5.55
CA TYR A 315 -8.94 8.76 -5.23
C TYR A 315 -8.04 8.67 -4.00
N GLY A 316 -7.57 9.80 -3.49
CA GLY A 316 -6.71 9.87 -2.30
C GLY A 316 -7.46 9.90 -0.97
N ILE A 317 -8.77 9.64 -0.96
CA ILE A 317 -9.55 9.43 0.26
C ILE A 317 -9.82 7.94 0.41
N TYR A 318 -9.20 7.33 1.41
CA TYR A 318 -9.23 5.90 1.66
C TYR A 318 -10.07 5.56 2.88
N PHE A 319 -10.74 4.41 2.85
CA PHE A 319 -11.58 3.92 3.93
C PHE A 319 -11.17 2.51 4.33
N ASP A 320 -11.46 2.15 5.57
CA ASP A 320 -11.35 0.76 6.00
C ASP A 320 -12.30 -0.13 5.20
N PHE A 321 -12.00 -1.44 5.16
CA PHE A 321 -12.81 -2.40 4.41
C PHE A 321 -14.26 -2.41 4.92
N ALA A 322 -15.21 -2.29 3.99
CA ALA A 322 -16.66 -2.25 4.27
C ALA A 322 -17.08 -1.24 5.35
N SER A 323 -16.32 -0.16 5.54
CA SER A 323 -16.51 0.86 6.59
C SER A 323 -16.51 2.27 5.99
N ASP A 324 -17.03 3.21 6.74
CA ASP A 324 -16.95 4.67 6.54
C ASP A 324 -15.81 5.32 7.35
N SER A 325 -15.05 4.52 8.10
CA SER A 325 -13.85 4.97 8.80
C SER A 325 -12.79 5.43 7.81
N ILE A 326 -12.43 6.71 7.87
CA ILE A 326 -11.40 7.30 7.00
C ILE A 326 -10.02 6.90 7.50
N ARG A 327 -9.20 6.32 6.63
CA ARG A 327 -7.82 5.93 6.94
C ARG A 327 -6.91 7.15 7.05
N PRO A 328 -5.88 7.09 7.93
CA PRO A 328 -4.95 8.21 8.15
C PRO A 328 -4.26 8.72 6.89
N GLU A 329 -4.04 7.86 5.90
CA GLU A 329 -3.41 8.20 4.63
C GLU A 329 -4.20 9.20 3.80
N SER A 330 -5.49 9.41 4.12
CA SER A 330 -6.35 10.42 3.49
C SER A 330 -6.06 11.85 3.96
N GLU A 331 -5.33 12.01 5.07
CA GLU A 331 -5.11 13.31 5.73
C GLU A 331 -4.49 14.39 4.81
N PRO A 332 -3.49 14.10 3.96
CA PRO A 332 -2.94 15.11 3.05
C PRO A 332 -3.97 15.68 2.08
N ILE A 333 -4.84 14.84 1.55
CA ILE A 333 -5.89 15.23 0.60
C ILE A 333 -7.04 15.96 1.29
N LEU A 334 -7.47 15.49 2.47
CA LEU A 334 -8.49 16.19 3.26
C LEU A 334 -8.04 17.60 3.65
N ARG A 335 -6.77 17.76 4.01
CA ARG A 335 -6.15 19.05 4.33
C ARG A 335 -6.17 19.97 3.12
N GLU A 336 -5.86 19.47 1.95
CA GLU A 336 -5.87 20.24 0.72
C GLU A 336 -7.28 20.70 0.34
N ILE A 337 -8.30 19.82 0.46
CA ILE A 337 -9.71 20.20 0.26
C ILE A 337 -10.10 21.29 1.27
N GLY A 338 -9.75 21.14 2.54
CA GLY A 338 -9.99 22.12 3.58
C GLY A 338 -9.34 23.48 3.28
N ALA A 339 -8.09 23.46 2.81
CA ALA A 339 -7.35 24.66 2.43
C ALA A 339 -7.99 25.36 1.21
N ALA A 340 -8.39 24.61 0.20
CA ALA A 340 -9.09 25.13 -0.98
C ALA A 340 -10.39 25.84 -0.59
N LEU A 341 -11.17 25.26 0.35
CA LEU A 341 -12.40 25.87 0.86
C LEU A 341 -12.15 27.07 1.78
N ALA A 342 -11.01 27.09 2.48
CA ALA A 342 -10.62 28.24 3.30
C ALA A 342 -10.21 29.44 2.45
N SER A 343 -9.51 29.18 1.33
CA SER A 343 -9.07 30.20 0.36
C SER A 343 -10.24 30.73 -0.48
N ASN A 344 -11.26 29.92 -0.75
CA ASN A 344 -12.40 30.26 -1.61
C ASN A 344 -13.72 30.17 -0.81
N LYS A 345 -14.03 31.25 -0.10
CA LYS A 345 -15.15 31.28 0.87
C LYS A 345 -16.53 31.18 0.22
N ASP A 346 -16.65 31.54 -1.04
CA ASP A 346 -17.85 31.45 -1.87
C ASP A 346 -18.12 30.04 -2.41
N TRP A 347 -17.14 29.14 -2.37
CA TRP A 347 -17.33 27.79 -2.87
C TRP A 347 -18.22 26.96 -1.94
N THR A 348 -19.13 26.22 -2.56
CA THR A 348 -19.81 25.09 -1.91
C THR A 348 -19.43 23.79 -2.64
N LEU A 349 -19.37 22.68 -1.91
CA LEU A 349 -19.04 21.38 -2.48
C LEU A 349 -20.17 20.39 -2.26
N THR A 350 -20.49 19.66 -3.32
CA THR A 350 -21.22 18.40 -3.23
C THR A 350 -20.21 17.24 -3.21
N ILE A 351 -20.29 16.39 -2.19
CA ILE A 351 -19.43 15.25 -1.94
C ILE A 351 -20.22 13.98 -2.28
N ASN A 352 -19.86 13.32 -3.35
CA ASN A 352 -20.52 12.12 -3.83
C ASN A 352 -19.66 10.88 -3.53
N GLY A 353 -20.22 9.92 -2.80
CA GLY A 353 -19.56 8.63 -2.55
C GLY A 353 -19.92 7.59 -3.62
N HIS A 354 -18.92 6.81 -4.05
CA HIS A 354 -19.07 5.70 -4.98
C HIS A 354 -18.38 4.43 -4.46
N THR A 355 -18.90 3.27 -4.84
CA THR A 355 -18.31 1.96 -4.57
C THR A 355 -18.05 1.20 -5.87
N ASP A 356 -17.32 0.11 -5.80
CA ASP A 356 -17.38 -0.94 -6.81
C ASP A 356 -18.67 -1.77 -6.69
N SER A 357 -18.80 -2.83 -7.49
CA SER A 357 -19.99 -3.68 -7.52
C SER A 357 -19.96 -4.86 -6.53
N VAL A 358 -18.94 -4.96 -5.66
CA VAL A 358 -18.88 -6.03 -4.66
C VAL A 358 -19.93 -5.80 -3.58
N GLY A 359 -20.75 -6.81 -3.29
CA GLY A 359 -21.87 -6.70 -2.36
C GLY A 359 -23.21 -6.36 -3.03
N THR A 360 -24.22 -6.01 -2.24
CA THR A 360 -25.56 -5.66 -2.75
C THR A 360 -25.66 -4.19 -3.11
N VAL A 361 -26.53 -3.86 -4.08
CA VAL A 361 -26.76 -2.47 -4.50
C VAL A 361 -27.21 -1.61 -3.32
N ALA A 362 -28.09 -2.14 -2.46
CA ALA A 362 -28.59 -1.41 -1.29
C ALA A 362 -27.47 -1.10 -0.27
N ALA A 363 -26.67 -2.12 0.07
CA ALA A 363 -25.53 -1.94 0.99
C ALA A 363 -24.49 -0.96 0.43
N ASN A 364 -24.19 -1.04 -0.86
CA ASN A 364 -23.25 -0.12 -1.52
C ASN A 364 -23.77 1.32 -1.52
N ARG A 365 -25.07 1.51 -1.72
CA ARG A 365 -25.67 2.85 -1.65
C ARG A 365 -25.58 3.43 -0.24
N GLU A 366 -25.91 2.65 0.77
CA GLU A 366 -25.79 3.06 2.17
C GLU A 366 -24.32 3.35 2.56
N LEU A 367 -23.40 2.46 2.21
CA LEU A 367 -21.98 2.62 2.50
C LEU A 367 -21.41 3.89 1.85
N SER A 368 -21.75 4.15 0.59
CA SER A 368 -21.28 5.34 -0.12
C SER A 368 -21.83 6.63 0.48
N GLN A 369 -23.08 6.62 0.96
CA GLN A 369 -23.67 7.74 1.67
C GLN A 369 -22.91 8.00 2.99
N LYS A 370 -22.69 6.98 3.81
CA LYS A 370 -21.92 7.11 5.07
C LYS A 370 -20.50 7.62 4.83
N ARG A 371 -19.83 7.16 3.76
CA ARG A 371 -18.50 7.63 3.37
C ARG A 371 -18.48 9.11 3.00
N SER A 372 -19.45 9.59 2.21
CA SER A 372 -19.53 11.02 1.90
C SER A 372 -19.83 11.87 3.14
N GLU A 373 -20.64 11.38 4.06
CA GLU A 373 -20.90 12.02 5.36
C GLU A 373 -19.66 12.06 6.26
N ALA A 374 -18.87 10.99 6.28
CA ALA A 374 -17.61 10.94 7.01
C ALA A 374 -16.60 11.98 6.48
N VAL A 375 -16.51 12.15 5.16
CA VAL A 375 -15.69 13.20 4.55
C VAL A 375 -16.20 14.59 4.94
N LYS A 376 -17.50 14.86 4.84
CA LYS A 376 -18.11 16.12 5.31
C LYS A 376 -17.77 16.36 6.77
N LYS A 377 -17.98 15.38 7.63
CA LYS A 377 -17.66 15.47 9.06
C LYS A 377 -16.20 15.83 9.30
N ALA A 378 -15.26 15.16 8.61
CA ALA A 378 -13.84 15.47 8.72
C ALA A 378 -13.53 16.91 8.31
N LEU A 379 -14.10 17.40 7.21
CA LEU A 379 -13.90 18.78 6.75
C LEU A 379 -14.45 19.81 7.74
N VAL A 380 -15.60 19.56 8.35
CA VAL A 380 -16.20 20.45 9.37
C VAL A 380 -15.37 20.44 10.66
N GLU A 381 -15.07 19.26 11.21
CA GLU A 381 -14.47 19.14 12.52
C GLU A 381 -12.98 19.53 12.52
N ARG A 382 -12.22 19.06 11.52
CA ARG A 382 -10.76 19.23 11.47
C ARG A 382 -10.35 20.55 10.79
N TYR A 383 -11.05 20.93 9.71
CA TYR A 383 -10.69 22.09 8.88
C TYR A 383 -11.63 23.28 9.00
N LYS A 384 -12.62 23.18 9.93
CA LYS A 384 -13.54 24.28 10.26
C LYS A 384 -14.35 24.81 9.06
N VAL A 385 -14.64 23.91 8.12
CA VAL A 385 -15.52 24.25 6.99
C VAL A 385 -16.96 24.35 7.51
N GLU A 386 -17.67 25.43 7.13
CA GLU A 386 -19.09 25.64 7.49
C GLU A 386 -19.97 24.50 6.93
N PRO A 387 -20.77 23.81 7.77
CA PRO A 387 -21.58 22.66 7.35
C PRO A 387 -22.55 22.96 6.19
N SER A 388 -23.05 24.20 6.10
CA SER A 388 -23.95 24.67 5.04
C SER A 388 -23.30 24.70 3.65
N ARG A 389 -21.96 24.75 3.59
CA ARG A 389 -21.19 24.73 2.35
C ARG A 389 -21.00 23.33 1.79
N LEU A 390 -21.41 22.27 2.50
CA LEU A 390 -21.15 20.89 2.14
C LEU A 390 -22.45 20.09 2.03
N THR A 391 -22.67 19.49 0.85
CA THR A 391 -23.77 18.55 0.59
C THR A 391 -23.19 17.15 0.32
N THR A 392 -23.91 16.09 0.68
CA THR A 392 -23.44 14.70 0.52
C THR A 392 -24.45 13.85 -0.22
N ASN A 393 -23.98 12.94 -1.08
CA ASN A 393 -24.79 11.92 -1.73
C ASN A 393 -24.05 10.59 -1.80
N GLY A 394 -24.81 9.48 -1.77
CA GLY A 394 -24.29 8.14 -1.99
C GLY A 394 -24.87 7.52 -3.27
N PHE A 395 -24.00 7.18 -4.21
CA PHE A 395 -24.39 6.56 -5.47
C PHE A 395 -24.16 5.05 -5.51
N GLY A 396 -23.43 4.50 -4.51
CA GLY A 396 -23.04 3.10 -4.52
C GLY A 396 -22.32 2.74 -5.80
N SER A 397 -22.65 1.60 -6.39
CA SER A 397 -22.08 1.10 -7.63
C SER A 397 -22.86 1.52 -8.89
N SER A 398 -23.83 2.46 -8.78
CA SER A 398 -24.72 2.81 -9.90
C SER A 398 -24.07 3.65 -11.00
N GLN A 399 -22.93 4.27 -10.72
CA GLN A 399 -22.20 5.13 -11.65
C GLN A 399 -20.73 4.71 -11.78
N PRO A 400 -20.46 3.54 -12.36
CA PRO A 400 -19.09 3.06 -12.54
C PRO A 400 -18.34 3.91 -13.57
N LYS A 401 -17.05 4.14 -13.31
CA LYS A 401 -16.12 4.77 -14.28
C LYS A 401 -15.44 3.74 -15.17
N GLU A 402 -15.26 2.53 -14.66
CA GLU A 402 -14.62 1.42 -15.35
C GLU A 402 -15.40 0.13 -15.11
N PRO A 403 -15.23 -0.90 -15.96
CA PRO A 403 -15.81 -2.21 -15.70
C PRO A 403 -15.37 -2.78 -14.33
N ASN A 404 -16.26 -3.52 -13.66
CA ASN A 404 -16.02 -4.10 -12.34
C ASN A 404 -15.43 -5.52 -12.39
N ASP A 405 -15.16 -6.06 -13.56
CA ASP A 405 -14.61 -7.40 -13.80
C ASP A 405 -13.12 -7.51 -13.41
N THR A 406 -12.40 -6.40 -13.38
CA THR A 406 -11.01 -6.33 -12.97
C THR A 406 -10.85 -5.60 -11.63
N TYR A 407 -9.82 -5.96 -10.84
CA TYR A 407 -9.51 -5.25 -9.60
C TYR A 407 -9.10 -3.78 -9.86
N VAL A 408 -8.42 -3.51 -10.98
CA VAL A 408 -8.06 -2.13 -11.38
C VAL A 408 -9.32 -1.32 -11.65
N GLY A 409 -10.30 -1.88 -12.39
CA GLY A 409 -11.58 -1.22 -12.63
C GLY A 409 -12.35 -0.98 -11.34
N ARG A 410 -12.41 -1.98 -10.43
CA ARG A 410 -13.03 -1.80 -9.11
C ARG A 410 -12.33 -0.73 -8.28
N ALA A 411 -10.99 -0.69 -8.27
CA ALA A 411 -10.23 0.36 -7.57
C ALA A 411 -10.57 1.77 -8.08
N ARG A 412 -10.84 1.91 -9.39
CA ARG A 412 -11.28 3.18 -10.01
C ARG A 412 -12.73 3.53 -9.71
N ASN A 413 -13.55 2.55 -9.41
CA ASN A 413 -14.95 2.79 -9.01
C ASN A 413 -15.06 3.22 -7.55
N ARG A 414 -14.14 2.78 -6.68
CA ARG A 414 -14.04 3.24 -5.27
C ARG A 414 -13.43 4.63 -5.21
N ARG A 415 -14.27 5.67 -5.23
CA ARG A 415 -13.86 7.08 -5.24
C ARG A 415 -14.82 7.99 -4.49
N VAL A 416 -14.33 9.17 -4.17
CA VAL A 416 -15.14 10.33 -3.76
C VAL A 416 -15.13 11.33 -4.93
N GLU A 417 -16.28 11.79 -5.34
CA GLU A 417 -16.41 12.82 -6.37
C GLU A 417 -16.74 14.15 -5.69
N LEU A 418 -16.02 15.20 -6.03
CA LEU A 418 -16.26 16.55 -5.54
C LEU A 418 -16.82 17.41 -6.69
N ILE A 419 -17.95 18.10 -6.43
CA ILE A 419 -18.54 19.03 -7.38
C ILE A 419 -18.61 20.41 -6.72
N ARG A 420 -17.87 21.37 -7.29
CA ARG A 420 -17.93 22.78 -6.89
C ARG A 420 -19.15 23.44 -7.51
N GLN A 421 -19.94 24.08 -6.69
CA GLN A 421 -21.09 24.91 -7.09
C GLN A 421 -20.65 26.36 -7.28
#